data_d5a36716a6880b189df40dbad6b31a81
#
_entry.id   d5a36716a6880b189df40dbad6b31a81
#
_cell.length_a   1.000
_cell.length_b   1.000
_cell.length_c   1.000
_cell.angle_alpha   90.00
_cell.angle_beta   90.00
_cell.angle_gamma   90.00
#
_symmetry.space_group_name_H-M   'P 1'
#
loop_
_entity.id
_entity.type
_entity.pdbx_description
1 polymer ?
#
loop_
_entity_poly.entity_id
_entity_poly.type
_entity_poly.pdbx_seq_one_letter_code
_entity_poly.pdbx_strand_id
1 'polypeptide(L)'
;MKKIMNWVLAAILICGACVFTSCSSNEDDPVIVTNGPTITTQPENATYNVGDTTYPKMSVAAKASAGELTYEWFAKIDGTYYSTGITTAELDLKAFIGNMIAWSREEAIGAYTFMCKVTDGKGTVESNEATLTITDIPASGLTENIIGKWMVEELDGQPCPTNLKVVITFLSPTKAYGSLSDFYSDSWNNHASADVVIDGNNVTLTAFENEHTKHVSVVDIYSITDKDMMLKSDWKVYTDGEMVINEVYDNERYIRINKDFENDIIGTWEGKVTSAEDEHTDGELHRWEYKADGTYVYYNKVGDEWVNNNDVLAEYFVDGILLCTRWKQTADSKELREWWEIESINDGVMKWTALRTRDDGTTYTATFQMTKVKD
;
A
#
# COMPACT_ATOMS: atom_id res chain seq x y z
N MET A 1 9.14 21.87 -15.06
CA MET A 1 9.48 21.31 -16.39
C MET A 1 10.94 20.86 -16.54
N LYS A 2 11.97 21.67 -16.31
CA LYS A 2 13.39 21.22 -16.48
C LYS A 2 13.89 20.15 -15.49
N LYS A 3 13.31 20.01 -14.31
CA LYS A 3 13.70 18.98 -13.32
C LYS A 3 13.10 17.59 -13.61
N ILE A 4 11.91 17.52 -14.18
CA ILE A 4 11.23 16.29 -14.57
C ILE A 4 12.02 15.55 -15.66
N MET A 5 12.58 16.30 -16.61
CA MET A 5 13.30 15.77 -17.77
C MET A 5 14.52 14.91 -17.38
N ASN A 6 15.22 15.24 -16.28
CA ASN A 6 16.41 14.48 -15.87
C ASN A 6 16.07 13.14 -15.18
N TRP A 7 14.87 12.96 -14.64
CA TRP A 7 14.49 11.78 -13.86
C TRP A 7 13.67 10.78 -14.66
N VAL A 8 12.85 11.23 -15.59
CA VAL A 8 12.20 10.33 -16.57
C VAL A 8 13.29 9.64 -17.41
N LEU A 9 14.37 10.35 -17.74
CA LEU A 9 15.58 9.77 -18.36
C LEU A 9 16.27 8.74 -17.44
N ALA A 10 16.30 8.95 -16.12
CA ALA A 10 16.92 8.02 -15.17
C ALA A 10 16.09 6.74 -14.98
N ALA A 11 14.76 6.83 -14.99
CA ALA A 11 13.88 5.66 -14.90
C ALA A 11 13.90 4.82 -16.20
N ILE A 12 14.21 5.42 -17.33
CA ILE A 12 14.35 4.76 -18.64
C ILE A 12 15.77 4.22 -18.85
N LEU A 13 16.81 4.80 -18.22
CA LEU A 13 18.23 4.54 -18.45
C LEU A 13 18.85 3.39 -17.62
N ILE A 14 18.08 2.58 -16.91
CA ILE A 14 18.63 1.42 -16.17
C ILE A 14 18.98 0.23 -17.07
N CYS A 15 18.75 0.30 -18.39
CA CYS A 15 19.23 -0.71 -19.33
C CYS A 15 20.01 -0.07 -20.50
N GLY A 16 21.34 -0.07 -20.37
CA GLY A 16 22.31 -0.16 -21.47
C GLY A 16 22.43 1.03 -22.42
N ALA A 17 23.49 1.81 -22.25
CA ALA A 17 23.96 2.80 -23.22
C ALA A 17 24.33 2.13 -24.55
N CYS A 18 23.55 2.38 -25.60
CA CYS A 18 23.99 2.20 -26.99
C CYS A 18 23.97 3.57 -27.66
N VAL A 19 25.17 4.10 -27.89
CA VAL A 19 25.39 5.31 -28.68
C VAL A 19 25.37 4.90 -30.16
N PHE A 20 24.39 5.38 -30.91
CA PHE A 20 24.41 5.24 -32.37
C PHE A 20 24.96 6.52 -33.01
N THR A 21 26.13 6.38 -33.65
CA THR A 21 26.70 7.40 -34.53
C THR A 21 25.96 7.37 -35.86
N SER A 22 25.39 8.52 -36.23
CA SER A 22 24.84 8.76 -37.55
C SER A 22 25.99 8.85 -38.55
N CYS A 23 26.06 7.97 -39.55
CA CYS A 23 26.85 8.16 -40.73
C CYS A 23 25.97 8.79 -41.82
N SER A 24 26.35 10.01 -42.26
CA SER A 24 25.86 10.59 -43.50
C SER A 24 26.62 9.96 -44.68
N SER A 25 25.93 9.42 -45.66
CA SER A 25 26.50 9.07 -46.96
C SER A 25 25.62 9.60 -48.07
N ASN A 26 26.33 10.15 -49.07
CA ASN A 26 25.85 10.87 -50.24
C ASN A 26 25.06 9.98 -51.23
N GLU A 27 24.22 10.63 -51.92
CA GLU A 27 23.57 10.56 -53.25
C GLU A 27 23.70 9.30 -54.12
N ASP A 28 22.52 8.94 -54.71
CA ASP A 28 22.31 8.18 -55.93
C ASP A 28 22.52 6.66 -55.90
N ASP A 29 21.70 5.97 -55.09
CA ASP A 29 21.28 4.62 -55.40
C ASP A 29 19.74 4.54 -55.54
N PRO A 30 19.18 3.73 -56.47
CA PRO A 30 17.75 3.61 -56.63
C PRO A 30 17.13 3.13 -55.31
N VAL A 31 16.14 3.89 -54.82
CA VAL A 31 15.37 3.55 -53.61
C VAL A 31 14.82 2.13 -53.79
N ILE A 32 15.53 1.14 -53.26
CA ILE A 32 14.98 -0.18 -53.04
C ILE A 32 13.91 0.01 -51.96
N VAL A 33 12.65 0.01 -52.36
CA VAL A 33 11.52 -0.07 -51.42
C VAL A 33 11.62 -1.43 -50.78
N THR A 34 12.36 -1.49 -49.68
CA THR A 34 12.38 -2.68 -48.83
C THR A 34 11.04 -2.71 -48.13
N ASN A 35 10.17 -3.61 -48.57
CA ASN A 35 8.92 -3.89 -47.86
C ASN A 35 9.28 -4.54 -46.52
N GLY A 36 9.51 -3.70 -45.51
CA GLY A 36 9.67 -4.13 -44.12
C GLY A 36 8.40 -4.81 -43.58
N PRO A 37 8.34 -5.09 -42.30
CA PRO A 37 7.18 -5.73 -41.69
C PRO A 37 5.93 -4.86 -41.86
N THR A 38 4.77 -5.48 -41.84
CA THR A 38 3.49 -4.78 -41.89
C THR A 38 2.83 -4.84 -40.53
N ILE A 39 2.57 -3.68 -39.91
CA ILE A 39 1.81 -3.61 -38.67
C ILE A 39 0.35 -3.93 -38.98
N THR A 40 -0.20 -4.94 -38.31
CA THR A 40 -1.58 -5.41 -38.48
C THR A 40 -2.50 -4.90 -37.35
N THR A 41 -1.93 -4.59 -36.19
CA THR A 41 -2.66 -3.97 -35.07
C THR A 41 -1.80 -2.83 -34.52
N GLN A 42 -2.37 -1.65 -34.48
CA GLN A 42 -1.73 -0.46 -33.90
C GLN A 42 -1.94 -0.43 -32.40
N PRO A 43 -1.04 0.20 -31.63
CA PRO A 43 -1.26 0.40 -30.21
C PRO A 43 -2.43 1.36 -30.00
N GLU A 44 -3.21 1.09 -28.96
CA GLU A 44 -4.37 1.90 -28.58
C GLU A 44 -4.03 2.81 -27.39
N ASN A 45 -4.73 3.94 -27.30
CA ASN A 45 -4.64 4.81 -26.13
C ASN A 45 -5.14 4.08 -24.88
N ALA A 46 -4.51 4.39 -23.76
CA ALA A 46 -4.85 3.80 -22.49
C ALA A 46 -5.06 4.91 -21.43
N THR A 47 -5.91 4.63 -20.45
CA THR A 47 -6.11 5.50 -19.30
C THR A 47 -5.83 4.69 -18.04
N TYR A 48 -5.15 5.30 -17.09
CA TYR A 48 -4.97 4.79 -15.74
C TYR A 48 -5.45 5.85 -14.76
N ASN A 49 -6.34 5.47 -13.87
CA ASN A 49 -6.74 6.33 -12.78
C ASN A 49 -5.88 5.95 -11.56
N VAL A 50 -5.29 6.94 -10.91
CA VAL A 50 -4.47 6.67 -9.73
C VAL A 50 -5.31 5.93 -8.68
N GLY A 51 -4.82 4.77 -8.24
CA GLY A 51 -5.57 3.87 -7.36
C GLY A 51 -6.21 2.66 -8.06
N ASP A 52 -6.21 2.61 -9.40
CA ASP A 52 -6.66 1.40 -10.11
C ASP A 52 -5.73 0.22 -9.77
N THR A 53 -6.32 -0.94 -9.47
CA THR A 53 -5.56 -2.17 -9.17
C THR A 53 -5.03 -2.87 -10.42
N THR A 54 -5.52 -2.47 -11.61
CA THR A 54 -5.15 -3.06 -12.89
C THR A 54 -4.41 -2.02 -13.74
N TYR A 55 -3.20 -2.35 -14.12
CA TYR A 55 -2.38 -1.49 -14.97
C TYR A 55 -2.65 -1.77 -16.45
N PRO A 56 -2.76 -0.71 -17.27
CA PRO A 56 -2.96 -0.86 -18.70
C PRO A 56 -1.71 -1.37 -19.41
N LYS A 57 -1.93 -1.95 -20.58
CA LYS A 57 -0.89 -2.40 -21.49
C LYS A 57 -1.16 -1.84 -22.88
N MET A 58 -0.08 -1.60 -23.64
CA MET A 58 -0.18 -1.29 -25.07
C MET A 58 0.44 -2.41 -25.88
N SER A 59 -0.15 -2.75 -26.99
CA SER A 59 0.34 -3.85 -27.83
C SER A 59 0.38 -3.50 -29.32
N VAL A 60 1.31 -4.10 -30.03
CA VAL A 60 1.46 -4.02 -31.48
C VAL A 60 1.49 -5.42 -32.04
N ALA A 61 0.70 -5.68 -33.11
CA ALA A 61 0.85 -6.91 -33.89
C ALA A 61 1.39 -6.56 -35.28
N ALA A 62 2.27 -7.40 -35.79
CA ALA A 62 2.85 -7.23 -37.11
C ALA A 62 3.06 -8.55 -37.84
N LYS A 63 3.17 -8.48 -39.13
CA LYS A 63 3.52 -9.60 -40.01
C LYS A 63 4.89 -9.35 -40.65
N ALA A 64 5.83 -10.26 -40.43
CA ALA A 64 7.14 -10.18 -41.07
C ALA A 64 7.05 -10.32 -42.57
N SER A 65 7.87 -9.60 -43.30
CA SER A 65 8.13 -9.78 -44.72
C SER A 65 9.34 -10.68 -44.95
N ALA A 66 10.26 -10.76 -43.99
CA ALA A 66 11.39 -11.69 -43.97
C ALA A 66 11.98 -11.85 -42.54
N GLY A 67 12.34 -13.07 -42.17
CA GLY A 67 12.98 -13.36 -40.90
C GLY A 67 12.02 -13.22 -39.69
N GLU A 68 12.61 -12.98 -38.52
CA GLU A 68 11.90 -12.80 -37.27
C GLU A 68 11.59 -11.32 -37.02
N LEU A 69 10.50 -11.07 -36.27
CA LEU A 69 10.14 -9.73 -35.82
C LEU A 69 10.87 -9.38 -34.52
N THR A 70 11.38 -8.16 -34.46
CA THR A 70 11.86 -7.53 -33.23
C THR A 70 11.09 -6.24 -32.98
N TYR A 71 10.94 -5.90 -31.71
CA TYR A 71 10.15 -4.75 -31.27
C TYR A 71 11.04 -3.86 -30.39
N GLU A 72 10.80 -2.57 -30.41
CA GLU A 72 11.39 -1.63 -29.46
C GLU A 72 10.42 -0.49 -29.20
N TRP A 73 10.08 -0.27 -27.94
CA TRP A 73 9.17 0.80 -27.53
C TRP A 73 9.93 2.07 -27.16
N PHE A 74 9.33 3.19 -27.52
CA PHE A 74 9.86 4.54 -27.27
C PHE A 74 8.83 5.39 -26.56
N ALA A 75 9.29 6.21 -25.60
CA ALA A 75 8.50 7.27 -24.97
C ALA A 75 8.89 8.62 -25.58
N LYS A 76 7.92 9.48 -25.80
CA LYS A 76 8.12 10.84 -26.36
C LYS A 76 8.22 11.85 -25.23
N ILE A 77 9.35 12.55 -25.13
CA ILE A 77 9.64 13.59 -24.14
C ILE A 77 10.08 14.83 -24.87
N ASP A 78 9.37 15.95 -24.69
CA ASP A 78 9.65 17.23 -25.37
C ASP A 78 9.83 17.09 -26.91
N GLY A 79 9.00 16.23 -27.50
CA GLY A 79 9.03 15.99 -28.95
C GLY A 79 10.09 14.98 -29.43
N THR A 80 10.96 14.50 -28.53
CA THR A 80 12.03 13.53 -28.83
C THR A 80 11.69 12.15 -28.32
N TYR A 81 11.98 11.11 -29.11
CA TYR A 81 11.75 9.72 -28.71
C TYR A 81 12.96 9.12 -28.03
N TYR A 82 12.74 8.51 -26.88
CA TYR A 82 13.73 7.80 -26.07
C TYR A 82 13.32 6.35 -25.94
N SER A 83 14.27 5.43 -26.13
CA SER A 83 14.02 4.00 -25.95
C SER A 83 13.63 3.69 -24.52
N THR A 84 12.58 2.89 -24.35
CA THR A 84 12.15 2.36 -23.02
C THR A 84 12.91 1.11 -22.62
N GLY A 85 13.71 0.54 -23.55
CA GLY A 85 14.37 -0.75 -23.36
C GLY A 85 13.43 -1.97 -23.44
N ILE A 86 12.14 -1.77 -23.69
CA ILE A 86 11.17 -2.86 -23.83
C ILE A 86 11.17 -3.36 -25.27
N THR A 87 11.43 -4.66 -25.44
CA THR A 87 11.62 -5.30 -26.76
C THR A 87 10.56 -6.36 -27.06
N THR A 88 9.46 -6.36 -26.36
CA THR A 88 8.33 -7.26 -26.59
C THR A 88 7.22 -6.58 -27.42
N ALA A 89 6.35 -7.36 -28.05
CA ALA A 89 5.18 -6.83 -28.76
C ALA A 89 4.18 -6.10 -27.84
N GLU A 90 4.29 -6.29 -26.53
CA GLU A 90 3.48 -5.67 -25.50
C GLU A 90 4.35 -4.78 -24.61
N LEU A 91 3.89 -3.56 -24.34
CA LEU A 91 4.43 -2.64 -23.36
C LEU A 91 3.57 -2.72 -22.09
N ASP A 92 4.11 -3.34 -21.04
CA ASP A 92 3.50 -3.32 -19.71
C ASP A 92 3.85 -1.98 -19.03
N LEU A 93 2.82 -1.21 -18.72
CA LEU A 93 2.99 0.14 -18.17
C LEU A 93 3.07 0.16 -16.63
N LYS A 94 2.97 -1.01 -15.96
CA LYS A 94 2.97 -1.09 -14.49
C LYS A 94 4.19 -0.42 -13.85
N ALA A 95 5.39 -0.79 -14.31
CA ALA A 95 6.62 -0.23 -13.75
C ALA A 95 6.75 1.27 -14.04
N PHE A 96 6.37 1.72 -15.25
CA PHE A 96 6.40 3.14 -15.61
C PHE A 96 5.45 3.95 -14.71
N ILE A 97 4.19 3.54 -14.60
CA ILE A 97 3.17 4.21 -13.78
C ILE A 97 3.59 4.21 -12.31
N GLY A 98 4.00 3.05 -11.78
CA GLY A 98 4.43 2.91 -10.39
C GLY A 98 5.60 3.82 -10.03
N ASN A 99 6.63 3.91 -10.89
CA ASN A 99 7.77 4.79 -10.67
C ASN A 99 7.38 6.27 -10.73
N MET A 100 6.49 6.65 -11.65
CA MET A 100 6.03 8.03 -11.77
C MET A 100 5.25 8.46 -10.52
N ILE A 101 4.32 7.63 -10.05
CA ILE A 101 3.52 7.90 -8.86
C ILE A 101 4.39 7.92 -7.60
N ALA A 102 5.33 6.97 -7.46
CA ALA A 102 6.26 6.92 -6.34
C ALA A 102 7.20 8.13 -6.28
N TRP A 103 7.53 8.73 -7.44
CA TRP A 103 8.30 9.95 -7.51
C TRP A 103 7.51 11.18 -7.07
N SER A 104 6.39 11.43 -7.71
CA SER A 104 5.44 12.49 -7.40
C SER A 104 4.13 12.20 -8.11
N ARG A 105 3.08 11.98 -7.33
CA ARG A 105 1.77 11.74 -7.89
C ARG A 105 1.22 12.93 -8.67
N GLU A 106 1.39 14.14 -8.14
CA GLU A 106 0.93 15.35 -8.81
C GLU A 106 1.60 15.52 -10.19
N GLU A 107 2.89 15.20 -10.27
CA GLU A 107 3.64 15.27 -11.53
C GLU A 107 3.39 14.06 -12.44
N ALA A 108 2.91 12.93 -11.90
CA ALA A 108 2.54 11.75 -12.68
C ALA A 108 1.23 11.94 -13.45
N ILE A 109 0.34 12.82 -12.98
CA ILE A 109 -0.92 13.13 -13.68
C ILE A 109 -0.62 13.85 -14.99
N GLY A 110 -1.06 13.26 -16.11
CA GLY A 110 -0.76 13.81 -17.42
C GLY A 110 -0.90 12.82 -18.56
N ALA A 111 -0.41 13.21 -19.71
CA ALA A 111 -0.44 12.40 -20.92
C ALA A 111 0.98 12.06 -21.38
N TYR A 112 1.24 10.77 -21.60
CA TYR A 112 2.52 10.21 -22.00
C TYR A 112 2.37 9.47 -23.30
N THR A 113 3.17 9.83 -24.31
CA THR A 113 3.04 9.28 -25.66
C THR A 113 4.10 8.21 -25.88
N PHE A 114 3.69 7.09 -26.44
CA PHE A 114 4.54 5.96 -26.78
C PHE A 114 4.39 5.58 -28.26
N MET A 115 5.42 4.99 -28.84
CA MET A 115 5.36 4.33 -30.14
C MET A 115 6.30 3.13 -30.16
N CYS A 116 6.02 2.17 -31.06
CA CYS A 116 6.82 0.96 -31.21
C CYS A 116 7.48 0.93 -32.59
N LYS A 117 8.77 0.64 -32.64
CA LYS A 117 9.47 0.27 -33.88
C LYS A 117 9.46 -1.26 -34.01
N VAL A 118 9.02 -1.71 -35.18
CA VAL A 118 8.99 -3.14 -35.53
C VAL A 118 9.93 -3.37 -36.69
N THR A 119 10.88 -4.28 -36.48
CA THR A 119 11.95 -4.57 -37.47
C THR A 119 11.91 -6.02 -37.86
N ASP A 120 12.18 -6.32 -39.15
CA ASP A 120 12.43 -7.66 -39.66
C ASP A 120 13.70 -7.68 -40.53
N GLY A 121 13.97 -8.79 -41.20
CA GLY A 121 15.16 -8.95 -42.05
C GLY A 121 15.23 -7.98 -43.27
N LYS A 122 14.19 -7.23 -43.55
CA LYS A 122 14.14 -6.28 -44.69
C LYS A 122 14.05 -4.79 -44.32
N GLY A 123 13.60 -4.50 -43.08
CA GLY A 123 13.47 -3.10 -42.67
C GLY A 123 12.73 -2.90 -41.37
N THR A 124 12.52 -1.62 -41.06
CA THR A 124 11.84 -1.17 -39.83
C THR A 124 10.62 -0.33 -40.21
N VAL A 125 9.53 -0.50 -39.50
CA VAL A 125 8.34 0.34 -39.55
C VAL A 125 8.00 0.87 -38.16
N GLU A 126 7.42 2.04 -38.10
CA GLU A 126 6.97 2.66 -36.85
C GLU A 126 5.46 2.48 -36.69
N SER A 127 5.01 2.22 -35.50
CA SER A 127 3.58 2.23 -35.17
C SER A 127 3.05 3.68 -35.13
N ASN A 128 1.75 3.81 -35.09
CA ASN A 128 1.13 5.05 -34.65
C ASN A 128 1.54 5.36 -33.21
N GLU A 129 1.48 6.63 -32.84
CA GLU A 129 1.58 7.03 -31.45
C GLU A 129 0.33 6.57 -30.68
N ALA A 130 0.54 6.12 -29.44
CA ALA A 130 -0.51 5.84 -28.48
C ALA A 130 -0.24 6.60 -27.17
N THR A 131 -1.27 7.12 -26.55
CA THR A 131 -1.18 7.96 -25.37
C THR A 131 -1.68 7.21 -24.15
N LEU A 132 -0.85 7.11 -23.11
CA LEU A 132 -1.26 6.81 -21.75
C LEU A 132 -1.69 8.13 -21.10
N THR A 133 -2.92 8.18 -20.60
CA THR A 133 -3.40 9.28 -19.76
C THR A 133 -3.48 8.81 -18.34
N ILE A 134 -2.67 9.37 -17.45
CA ILE A 134 -2.79 9.17 -16.01
C ILE A 134 -3.69 10.30 -15.49
N THR A 135 -4.81 9.91 -14.87
CA THR A 135 -5.78 10.86 -14.31
C THR A 135 -5.87 10.68 -12.82
N ASP A 136 -6.15 11.80 -12.17
CA ASP A 136 -6.67 11.80 -10.83
C ASP A 136 -8.18 11.61 -10.91
N ILE A 137 -8.72 10.65 -10.16
CA ILE A 137 -10.16 10.57 -10.02
C ILE A 137 -10.52 11.49 -8.86
N PRO A 138 -11.32 12.56 -9.10
CA PRO A 138 -12.00 13.21 -8.01
C PRO A 138 -12.78 12.12 -7.26
N ALA A 139 -12.61 12.01 -5.95
CA ALA A 139 -13.38 11.09 -5.13
C ALA A 139 -14.87 11.51 -5.14
N SER A 140 -15.55 11.30 -6.26
CA SER A 140 -16.96 11.56 -6.40
C SER A 140 -17.71 10.68 -5.41
N GLY A 141 -18.48 11.26 -4.53
CA GLY A 141 -19.15 10.56 -3.44
C GLY A 141 -18.26 10.32 -2.21
N LEU A 142 -17.15 11.06 -2.06
CA LEU A 142 -16.26 10.95 -0.90
C LEU A 142 -17.04 11.04 0.42
N THR A 143 -17.95 12.00 0.53
CA THR A 143 -18.75 12.23 1.74
C THR A 143 -19.54 11.00 2.18
N GLU A 144 -20.02 10.19 1.25
CA GLU A 144 -20.76 8.96 1.54
C GLU A 144 -19.83 7.76 1.67
N ASN A 145 -18.84 7.67 0.80
CA ASN A 145 -17.94 6.52 0.74
C ASN A 145 -16.93 6.47 1.88
N ILE A 146 -16.58 7.60 2.50
CA ILE A 146 -15.63 7.64 3.61
C ILE A 146 -16.21 7.02 4.90
N ILE A 147 -17.54 7.04 5.06
CA ILE A 147 -18.20 6.56 6.27
C ILE A 147 -17.88 5.08 6.50
N GLY A 148 -17.46 4.76 7.72
CA GLY A 148 -17.09 3.42 8.13
C GLY A 148 -15.72 3.35 8.79
N LYS A 149 -15.23 2.14 8.94
CA LYS A 149 -13.98 1.83 9.63
C LYS A 149 -12.89 1.50 8.63
N TRP A 150 -11.72 2.12 8.80
CA TRP A 150 -10.57 2.01 7.91
C TRP A 150 -9.31 1.73 8.69
N MET A 151 -8.48 0.83 8.21
CA MET A 151 -7.18 0.50 8.82
C MET A 151 -6.07 0.72 7.80
N VAL A 152 -4.97 1.35 8.24
CA VAL A 152 -3.79 1.52 7.39
C VAL A 152 -3.17 0.16 7.05
N GLU A 153 -2.87 -0.04 5.78
CA GLU A 153 -2.26 -1.28 5.24
C GLU A 153 -0.88 -1.03 4.64
N GLU A 154 -0.68 0.13 4.03
CA GLU A 154 0.60 0.54 3.47
C GLU A 154 0.93 1.98 3.87
N LEU A 155 2.21 2.23 4.17
CA LEU A 155 2.80 3.54 4.39
C LEU A 155 3.92 3.74 3.37
N ASP A 156 3.94 4.87 2.66
CA ASP A 156 4.90 5.15 1.59
C ASP A 156 5.00 4.02 0.54
N GLY A 157 3.87 3.37 0.26
CA GLY A 157 3.80 2.24 -0.67
C GLY A 157 4.46 0.95 -0.18
N GLN A 158 4.80 0.86 1.10
CA GLN A 158 5.33 -0.33 1.75
C GLN A 158 4.31 -0.91 2.74
N PRO A 159 4.25 -2.25 2.89
CA PRO A 159 3.38 -2.87 3.88
C PRO A 159 3.64 -2.30 5.28
N CYS A 160 2.56 -1.86 5.96
CA CYS A 160 2.63 -1.30 7.30
C CYS A 160 2.81 -2.43 8.33
N PRO A 161 3.88 -2.41 9.15
CA PRO A 161 4.00 -3.34 10.27
C PRO A 161 2.79 -3.28 11.20
N THR A 162 2.34 -4.43 11.70
CA THR A 162 1.07 -4.50 12.46
C THR A 162 1.06 -3.64 13.72
N ASN A 163 2.22 -3.43 14.34
CA ASN A 163 2.37 -2.56 15.51
C ASN A 163 2.27 -1.05 15.20
N LEU A 164 2.30 -0.67 13.93
CA LEU A 164 2.11 0.70 13.47
C LEU A 164 0.72 0.95 12.87
N LYS A 165 -0.10 -0.11 12.75
CA LYS A 165 -1.44 0.01 12.19
C LYS A 165 -2.35 0.78 13.14
N VAL A 166 -3.17 1.65 12.55
CA VAL A 166 -4.22 2.42 13.23
C VAL A 166 -5.54 2.18 12.54
N VAL A 167 -6.62 2.24 13.31
CA VAL A 167 -7.98 2.15 12.79
C VAL A 167 -8.66 3.50 12.97
N ILE A 168 -9.19 4.05 11.89
CA ILE A 168 -9.96 5.30 11.87
C ILE A 168 -11.40 4.97 11.53
N THR A 169 -12.34 5.42 12.35
CA THR A 169 -13.77 5.25 12.11
C THR A 169 -14.42 6.59 11.80
N PHE A 170 -14.89 6.76 10.58
CA PHE A 170 -15.72 7.90 10.20
C PHE A 170 -17.18 7.61 10.55
N LEU A 171 -17.69 8.29 11.57
CA LEU A 171 -19.09 8.15 12.03
C LEU A 171 -20.07 8.93 11.18
N SER A 172 -19.61 10.05 10.63
CA SER A 172 -20.37 10.94 9.78
C SER A 172 -19.39 11.79 8.95
N PRO A 173 -19.86 12.59 7.98
CA PRO A 173 -19.01 13.52 7.23
C PRO A 173 -18.34 14.61 8.09
N THR A 174 -18.73 14.74 9.35
CA THR A 174 -18.23 15.79 10.26
C THR A 174 -17.58 15.24 11.53
N LYS A 175 -17.57 13.93 11.72
CA LYS A 175 -17.01 13.27 12.92
C LYS A 175 -16.33 11.97 12.61
N ALA A 176 -15.12 11.84 13.14
CA ALA A 176 -14.38 10.59 13.17
C ALA A 176 -13.80 10.35 14.56
N TYR A 177 -13.39 9.13 14.83
CA TYR A 177 -12.50 8.81 15.93
C TYR A 177 -11.48 7.74 15.50
N GLY A 178 -10.29 7.79 16.11
CA GLY A 178 -9.25 6.82 15.87
C GLY A 178 -8.94 6.03 17.13
N SER A 179 -8.70 4.74 17.01
CA SER A 179 -8.05 3.96 18.05
C SER A 179 -6.55 4.11 17.90
N LEU A 180 -5.96 4.92 18.76
CA LEU A 180 -4.53 5.09 18.84
C LEU A 180 -4.01 4.22 19.99
N SER A 181 -3.44 3.06 19.67
CA SER A 181 -2.55 2.36 20.59
C SER A 181 -1.15 2.49 20.06
N ASP A 182 -0.56 3.64 20.26
CA ASP A 182 0.80 3.89 19.87
C ASP A 182 1.76 3.16 20.81
N PHE A 183 2.74 2.44 20.25
CA PHE A 183 3.81 1.79 21.01
C PHE A 183 4.66 2.81 21.80
N TYR A 184 4.70 4.05 21.33
CA TYR A 184 5.53 5.11 21.90
C TYR A 184 4.76 6.05 22.83
N SER A 185 3.44 5.96 22.93
CA SER A 185 2.64 6.83 23.78
C SER A 185 2.24 6.11 25.08
N ASP A 186 1.99 6.89 26.12
CA ASP A 186 1.36 6.39 27.35
C ASP A 186 -0.12 6.03 27.15
N SER A 187 -0.65 6.26 25.94
CA SER A 187 -2.04 5.98 25.60
C SER A 187 -2.28 4.48 25.42
N TRP A 188 -3.42 4.04 25.93
CA TRP A 188 -3.92 2.69 25.74
C TRP A 188 -5.41 2.74 25.44
N ASN A 189 -5.82 2.09 24.34
CA ASN A 189 -7.22 2.07 23.88
C ASN A 189 -7.84 3.48 23.86
N ASN A 190 -7.06 4.43 23.37
CA ASN A 190 -7.43 5.84 23.40
C ASN A 190 -8.16 6.17 22.10
N HIS A 191 -9.46 6.42 22.21
CA HIS A 191 -10.29 6.87 21.11
C HIS A 191 -10.27 8.38 21.02
N ALA A 192 -9.35 8.93 20.23
CA ALA A 192 -9.33 10.36 19.96
C ALA A 192 -10.49 10.74 19.01
N SER A 193 -11.41 11.55 19.50
CA SER A 193 -12.48 12.11 18.65
C SER A 193 -11.93 13.24 17.81
N ALA A 194 -12.22 13.24 16.52
CA ALA A 194 -11.84 14.28 15.59
C ALA A 194 -13.05 14.93 14.92
N ASP A 195 -12.99 16.25 14.77
CA ASP A 195 -13.84 16.98 13.86
C ASP A 195 -13.36 16.77 12.42
N VAL A 196 -14.28 16.56 11.51
CA VAL A 196 -13.99 16.28 10.09
C VAL A 196 -14.56 17.43 9.24
N VAL A 197 -13.74 17.94 8.33
CA VAL A 197 -14.16 18.87 7.28
C VAL A 197 -13.74 18.28 5.94
N ILE A 198 -14.70 18.11 5.03
CA ILE A 198 -14.48 17.59 3.68
C ILE A 198 -14.65 18.73 2.68
N ASP A 199 -13.61 18.98 1.89
CA ASP A 199 -13.62 19.96 0.79
C ASP A 199 -13.01 19.33 -0.47
N GLY A 200 -13.85 18.95 -1.40
CA GLY A 200 -13.45 18.16 -2.57
C GLY A 200 -12.85 16.82 -2.15
N ASN A 201 -11.59 16.60 -2.50
CA ASN A 201 -10.82 15.41 -2.13
C ASN A 201 -10.05 15.57 -0.80
N ASN A 202 -10.05 16.78 -0.24
CA ASN A 202 -9.34 17.06 0.99
C ASN A 202 -10.23 16.79 2.20
N VAL A 203 -9.69 16.06 3.16
CA VAL A 203 -10.31 15.78 4.45
C VAL A 203 -9.42 16.34 5.53
N THR A 204 -9.91 17.30 6.30
CA THR A 204 -9.20 17.82 7.47
C THR A 204 -9.76 17.15 8.71
N LEU A 205 -8.91 16.49 9.46
CA LEU A 205 -9.19 15.89 10.76
C LEU A 205 -8.58 16.77 11.85
N THR A 206 -9.37 17.19 12.83
CA THR A 206 -8.88 17.95 13.97
C THR A 206 -9.26 17.27 15.26
N ALA A 207 -8.28 16.84 16.02
CA ALA A 207 -8.44 16.20 17.33
C ALA A 207 -7.72 17.02 18.41
N PHE A 208 -8.26 17.02 19.62
CA PHE A 208 -7.62 17.62 20.78
C PHE A 208 -7.26 16.51 21.76
N GLU A 209 -5.99 16.43 22.09
CA GLU A 209 -5.51 15.54 23.13
C GLU A 209 -5.85 16.12 24.51
N ASN A 210 -5.67 17.43 24.65
CA ASN A 210 -6.03 18.22 25.81
C ASN A 210 -6.26 19.68 25.41
N GLU A 211 -6.46 20.59 26.35
CA GLU A 211 -6.69 22.02 26.07
C GLU A 211 -5.48 22.74 25.44
N HIS A 212 -4.28 22.18 25.55
CA HIS A 212 -3.05 22.75 25.03
C HIS A 212 -2.55 22.08 23.74
N THR A 213 -2.93 20.81 23.50
CA THR A 213 -2.39 20.02 22.40
C THR A 213 -3.48 19.65 21.39
N LYS A 214 -3.25 20.06 20.15
CA LYS A 214 -4.13 19.83 19.00
C LYS A 214 -3.40 19.10 17.89
N HIS A 215 -4.02 18.05 17.37
CA HIS A 215 -3.60 17.30 16.19
C HIS A 215 -4.42 17.73 14.99
N VAL A 216 -3.78 17.99 13.87
CA VAL A 216 -4.43 18.33 12.60
C VAL A 216 -3.84 17.45 11.50
N SER A 217 -4.67 16.64 10.87
CA SER A 217 -4.28 15.89 9.67
C SER A 217 -5.03 16.46 8.47
N VAL A 218 -4.31 16.90 7.47
CA VAL A 218 -4.87 17.26 6.18
C VAL A 218 -4.61 16.09 5.23
N VAL A 219 -5.67 15.44 4.81
CA VAL A 219 -5.65 14.21 4.03
C VAL A 219 -6.16 14.53 2.63
N ASP A 220 -5.36 14.26 1.60
CA ASP A 220 -5.76 14.31 0.21
C ASP A 220 -6.07 12.89 -0.27
N ILE A 221 -7.36 12.60 -0.47
CA ILE A 221 -7.84 11.28 -0.86
C ILE A 221 -7.83 11.17 -2.38
N TYR A 222 -7.01 10.30 -2.85
CA TYR A 222 -6.77 10.07 -4.27
C TYR A 222 -7.79 9.14 -4.91
N SER A 223 -8.12 8.10 -4.17
CA SER A 223 -9.06 7.10 -4.59
C SER A 223 -9.77 6.54 -3.37
N ILE A 224 -11.06 6.28 -3.50
CA ILE A 224 -11.84 5.59 -2.48
C ILE A 224 -12.80 4.63 -3.17
N THR A 225 -12.79 3.38 -2.71
CA THR A 225 -13.67 2.31 -3.18
C THR A 225 -14.46 1.72 -2.00
N ASP A 226 -15.22 0.68 -2.24
CA ASP A 226 -15.87 -0.10 -1.19
C ASP A 226 -14.88 -0.97 -0.37
N LYS A 227 -13.60 -1.07 -0.80
CA LYS A 227 -12.59 -1.93 -0.20
C LYS A 227 -11.39 -1.18 0.34
N ASP A 228 -10.91 -0.17 -0.36
CA ASP A 228 -9.69 0.54 -0.07
C ASP A 228 -9.78 2.04 -0.36
N MET A 229 -8.86 2.75 0.22
CA MET A 229 -8.68 4.20 0.07
C MET A 229 -7.19 4.48 -0.05
N MET A 230 -6.81 5.26 -1.07
CA MET A 230 -5.46 5.75 -1.29
C MET A 230 -5.39 7.23 -0.96
N LEU A 231 -4.37 7.64 -0.23
CA LEU A 231 -4.28 9.01 0.25
C LEU A 231 -2.84 9.47 0.52
N LYS A 232 -2.72 10.77 0.72
CA LYS A 232 -1.57 11.44 1.30
C LYS A 232 -2.04 12.17 2.55
N SER A 233 -1.25 12.14 3.61
CA SER A 233 -1.56 12.89 4.83
C SER A 233 -0.43 13.84 5.21
N ASP A 234 -0.80 15.02 5.69
CA ASP A 234 0.06 16.03 6.30
C ASP A 234 -0.38 16.18 7.75
N TRP A 235 0.34 15.52 8.66
CA TRP A 235 0.02 15.48 10.08
C TRP A 235 0.82 16.50 10.87
N LYS A 236 0.13 17.33 11.63
CA LYS A 236 0.70 18.40 12.45
C LYS A 236 0.22 18.30 13.87
N VAL A 237 1.13 18.52 14.81
CA VAL A 237 0.81 18.69 16.23
C VAL A 237 1.15 20.10 16.66
N TYR A 238 0.23 20.73 17.35
CA TYR A 238 0.38 22.05 17.92
C TYR A 238 0.25 21.97 19.44
N THR A 239 1.20 22.55 20.17
CA THR A 239 1.15 22.72 21.63
C THR A 239 1.19 24.19 21.95
N ASP A 240 0.23 24.68 22.72
CA ASP A 240 0.03 26.11 23.04
C ASP A 240 0.01 27.03 21.79
N GLY A 241 -0.47 26.49 20.67
CA GLY A 241 -0.58 27.18 19.38
C GLY A 241 0.70 27.16 18.53
N GLU A 242 1.81 26.63 19.03
CA GLU A 242 3.06 26.45 18.29
C GLU A 242 3.09 25.04 17.65
N MET A 243 3.50 24.95 16.38
CA MET A 243 3.65 23.69 15.68
C MET A 243 4.93 22.98 16.15
N VAL A 244 4.76 21.80 16.77
CA VAL A 244 5.86 20.99 17.34
C VAL A 244 6.19 19.76 16.51
N ILE A 245 5.25 19.27 15.71
CA ILE A 245 5.43 18.15 14.77
C ILE A 245 4.82 18.55 13.43
N ASN A 246 5.50 18.17 12.35
CA ASN A 246 5.00 18.25 10.97
C ASN A 246 5.57 17.07 10.19
N GLU A 247 4.73 16.10 9.88
CA GLU A 247 5.10 14.89 9.16
C GLU A 247 4.16 14.70 7.97
N VAL A 248 4.74 14.33 6.83
CA VAL A 248 4.00 14.10 5.59
C VAL A 248 4.21 12.64 5.19
N TYR A 249 3.13 11.94 5.01
CA TYR A 249 3.10 10.57 4.51
C TYR A 249 2.44 10.57 3.14
N ASP A 250 3.08 9.94 2.15
CA ASP A 250 2.56 9.83 0.79
C ASP A 250 2.30 8.35 0.46
N ASN A 251 1.45 8.08 -0.54
CA ASN A 251 1.13 6.72 -0.95
C ASN A 251 0.67 5.80 0.21
N GLU A 252 -0.16 6.35 1.10
CA GLU A 252 -0.80 5.54 2.13
C GLU A 252 -1.99 4.79 1.54
N ARG A 253 -2.10 3.51 1.86
CA ARG A 253 -3.28 2.71 1.55
C ARG A 253 -3.99 2.25 2.82
N TYR A 254 -5.27 2.55 2.89
CA TYR A 254 -6.18 2.08 3.93
C TYR A 254 -7.13 1.04 3.36
N ILE A 255 -7.41 0.00 4.11
CA ILE A 255 -8.43 -1.00 3.78
C ILE A 255 -9.69 -0.75 4.60
N ARG A 256 -10.84 -1.02 3.99
CA ARG A 256 -12.12 -0.95 4.69
C ARG A 256 -12.31 -2.16 5.59
N ILE A 257 -12.62 -1.92 6.85
CA ILE A 257 -12.90 -2.95 7.83
C ILE A 257 -14.41 -3.17 7.90
N ASN A 258 -14.85 -4.34 7.41
CA ASN A 258 -16.25 -4.74 7.38
C ASN A 258 -16.59 -5.80 8.44
N LYS A 259 -15.58 -6.22 9.23
CA LYS A 259 -15.72 -7.18 10.31
C LYS A 259 -15.30 -6.54 11.62
N ASP A 260 -15.95 -6.96 12.70
CA ASP A 260 -15.56 -6.58 14.05
C ASP A 260 -15.58 -7.85 14.91
N PHE A 261 -14.43 -8.18 15.49
CA PHE A 261 -14.24 -9.39 16.27
C PHE A 261 -14.23 -9.13 17.79
N GLU A 262 -14.58 -7.91 18.23
CA GLU A 262 -14.57 -7.52 19.64
C GLU A 262 -15.32 -8.53 20.52
N ASN A 263 -16.49 -8.98 20.09
CA ASN A 263 -17.30 -9.94 20.85
C ASN A 263 -16.96 -11.41 20.53
N ASP A 264 -16.47 -11.70 19.34
CA ASP A 264 -16.21 -13.08 18.89
C ASP A 264 -14.95 -13.65 19.54
N ILE A 265 -13.98 -12.80 19.91
CA ILE A 265 -12.75 -13.22 20.58
C ILE A 265 -12.98 -13.72 22.01
N ILE A 266 -14.08 -13.32 22.67
CA ILE A 266 -14.36 -13.63 24.07
C ILE A 266 -14.43 -15.14 24.27
N GLY A 267 -13.65 -15.63 25.25
CA GLY A 267 -13.56 -17.05 25.62
C GLY A 267 -12.11 -17.53 25.70
N THR A 268 -11.97 -18.84 25.90
CA THR A 268 -10.66 -19.49 26.03
C THR A 268 -10.24 -20.10 24.71
N TRP A 269 -9.00 -19.78 24.30
CA TRP A 269 -8.41 -20.20 23.04
C TRP A 269 -7.07 -20.89 23.28
N GLU A 270 -6.84 -21.96 22.55
CA GLU A 270 -5.60 -22.75 22.62
C GLU A 270 -5.04 -22.96 21.22
N GLY A 271 -3.76 -22.66 21.02
CA GLY A 271 -3.14 -22.78 19.72
C GLY A 271 -1.65 -22.59 19.73
N LYS A 272 -1.09 -22.49 18.53
CA LYS A 272 0.34 -22.38 18.32
C LYS A 272 0.66 -21.51 17.11
N VAL A 273 1.90 -21.01 17.07
CA VAL A 273 2.50 -20.41 15.89
C VAL A 273 2.47 -21.39 14.72
N THR A 274 2.06 -20.94 13.55
CA THR A 274 1.96 -21.75 12.33
C THR A 274 2.90 -21.27 11.23
N SER A 275 3.51 -20.08 11.37
CA SER A 275 4.51 -19.55 10.44
C SER A 275 5.87 -20.19 10.68
N ALA A 276 6.53 -20.63 9.60
CA ALA A 276 7.90 -21.12 9.67
C ALA A 276 8.95 -20.01 9.80
N GLU A 277 8.55 -18.76 9.63
CA GLU A 277 9.44 -17.58 9.70
C GLU A 277 9.50 -16.96 11.10
N ASP A 278 8.61 -17.36 12.00
CA ASP A 278 8.58 -16.88 13.37
C ASP A 278 9.68 -17.54 14.21
N GLU A 279 10.39 -16.74 15.01
CA GLU A 279 11.44 -17.21 15.93
C GLU A 279 10.91 -18.15 17.02
N HIS A 280 9.58 -18.13 17.26
CA HIS A 280 8.88 -18.94 18.26
C HIS A 280 8.21 -20.19 17.67
N THR A 281 8.69 -20.71 16.56
CA THR A 281 8.16 -21.95 15.93
C THR A 281 8.56 -23.22 16.66
N ASP A 282 8.63 -23.21 17.96
CA ASP A 282 8.95 -24.37 18.79
C ASP A 282 7.84 -25.42 18.86
N GLY A 283 6.65 -25.10 18.34
CA GLY A 283 5.46 -25.95 18.39
C GLY A 283 4.79 -25.97 19.76
N GLU A 284 5.19 -25.07 20.67
CA GLU A 284 4.53 -24.92 21.97
C GLU A 284 3.07 -24.52 21.79
N LEU A 285 2.24 -25.05 22.67
CA LEU A 285 0.86 -24.64 22.77
C LEU A 285 0.75 -23.47 23.74
N HIS A 286 0.01 -22.48 23.32
CA HIS A 286 -0.32 -21.31 24.11
C HIS A 286 -1.82 -21.31 24.42
N ARG A 287 -2.23 -20.70 25.54
CA ARG A 287 -3.62 -20.54 25.89
C ARG A 287 -3.88 -19.13 26.42
N TRP A 288 -4.93 -18.50 25.87
CA TRP A 288 -5.46 -17.21 26.33
C TRP A 288 -6.93 -17.36 26.69
N GLU A 289 -7.36 -16.68 27.72
CA GLU A 289 -8.75 -16.47 28.09
C GLU A 289 -9.06 -14.98 27.97
N TYR A 290 -9.79 -14.59 26.93
CA TYR A 290 -10.25 -13.22 26.73
C TYR A 290 -11.58 -13.00 27.40
N LYS A 291 -11.69 -11.95 28.23
CA LYS A 291 -12.88 -11.64 29.02
C LYS A 291 -13.59 -10.40 28.48
N ALA A 292 -14.91 -10.34 28.70
CA ALA A 292 -15.74 -9.23 28.23
C ALA A 292 -15.42 -7.87 28.87
N ASP A 293 -14.64 -7.86 29.95
CA ASP A 293 -14.20 -6.62 30.62
C ASP A 293 -12.90 -6.02 30.04
N GLY A 294 -12.40 -6.58 28.94
CA GLY A 294 -11.16 -6.12 28.30
C GLY A 294 -9.89 -6.65 28.98
N THR A 295 -10.00 -7.57 29.92
CA THR A 295 -8.86 -8.28 30.50
C THR A 295 -8.66 -9.64 29.86
N TYR A 296 -7.45 -10.17 29.94
CA TYR A 296 -7.19 -11.56 29.54
C TYR A 296 -6.30 -12.27 30.54
N VAL A 297 -6.28 -13.59 30.45
CA VAL A 297 -5.34 -14.44 31.19
C VAL A 297 -4.51 -15.22 30.18
N TYR A 298 -3.20 -15.20 30.37
CA TYR A 298 -2.29 -16.09 29.65
C TYR A 298 -1.88 -17.25 30.54
N TYR A 299 -1.90 -18.44 29.95
CA TYR A 299 -1.53 -19.68 30.64
C TYR A 299 -0.31 -20.31 30.02
N ASN A 300 0.65 -20.67 30.85
CA ASN A 300 1.77 -21.53 30.50
C ASN A 300 1.41 -23.01 30.67
N LYS A 301 1.90 -23.85 29.76
CA LYS A 301 1.75 -25.29 29.90
C LYS A 301 2.91 -25.87 30.71
N VAL A 302 2.61 -26.46 31.87
CA VAL A 302 3.59 -27.12 32.77
C VAL A 302 3.23 -28.58 32.85
N GLY A 303 3.94 -29.45 32.15
CA GLY A 303 3.56 -30.83 31.94
C GLY A 303 2.23 -30.94 31.19
N ASP A 304 1.23 -31.56 31.80
CA ASP A 304 -0.12 -31.66 31.23
C ASP A 304 -1.09 -30.57 31.73
N GLU A 305 -0.66 -29.70 32.63
CA GLU A 305 -1.51 -28.69 33.27
C GLU A 305 -1.30 -27.31 32.68
N TRP A 306 -2.38 -26.51 32.68
CA TRP A 306 -2.34 -25.10 32.32
C TRP A 306 -2.26 -24.26 33.59
N VAL A 307 -1.21 -23.49 33.73
CA VAL A 307 -0.92 -22.64 34.88
C VAL A 307 -1.03 -21.19 34.51
N ASN A 308 -1.85 -20.41 35.19
CA ASN A 308 -1.98 -18.98 35.02
C ASN A 308 -0.62 -18.30 35.24
N ASN A 309 -0.22 -17.44 34.29
CA ASN A 309 1.02 -16.67 34.38
C ASN A 309 1.01 -15.64 35.53
N ASN A 310 -0.17 -15.27 36.03
CA ASN A 310 -0.41 -14.33 37.12
C ASN A 310 0.18 -12.94 36.86
N ASP A 311 0.08 -12.47 35.60
CA ASP A 311 0.46 -11.13 35.24
C ASP A 311 -0.32 -10.09 36.07
N VAL A 312 0.37 -9.05 36.56
CA VAL A 312 -0.26 -7.99 37.37
C VAL A 312 -1.05 -7.01 36.50
N LEU A 313 -0.82 -7.02 35.22
CA LEU A 313 -1.56 -6.31 34.17
C LEU A 313 -1.70 -7.27 32.98
N ALA A 314 -2.87 -7.46 32.48
CA ALA A 314 -3.13 -8.16 31.22
C ALA A 314 -4.46 -7.65 30.64
N GLU A 315 -4.37 -6.78 29.66
CA GLU A 315 -5.52 -6.12 29.04
C GLU A 315 -5.44 -6.21 27.51
N TYR A 316 -6.59 -6.21 26.90
CA TYR A 316 -6.71 -6.22 25.44
C TYR A 316 -7.87 -5.33 24.98
N PHE A 317 -7.82 -4.96 23.71
CA PHE A 317 -8.98 -4.49 22.96
C PHE A 317 -8.90 -4.98 21.52
N VAL A 318 -10.04 -5.03 20.87
CA VAL A 318 -10.15 -5.27 19.44
C VAL A 318 -10.84 -4.07 18.81
N ASP A 319 -10.27 -3.55 17.72
CA ASP A 319 -10.94 -2.54 16.90
C ASP A 319 -11.04 -3.09 15.46
N GLY A 320 -12.24 -3.56 15.13
CA GLY A 320 -12.47 -4.27 13.88
C GLY A 320 -11.75 -5.61 13.82
N ILE A 321 -10.63 -5.67 13.10
CA ILE A 321 -9.79 -6.85 12.98
C ILE A 321 -8.46 -6.72 13.74
N LEU A 322 -8.13 -5.53 14.24
CA LEU A 322 -6.87 -5.27 14.95
C LEU A 322 -7.04 -5.61 16.43
N LEU A 323 -6.33 -6.64 16.90
CA LEU A 323 -6.20 -7.02 18.29
C LEU A 323 -4.95 -6.39 18.88
N CYS A 324 -5.11 -5.66 19.97
CA CYS A 324 -4.01 -5.11 20.76
C CYS A 324 -4.01 -5.71 22.15
N THR A 325 -2.86 -6.13 22.63
CA THR A 325 -2.68 -6.65 23.99
C THR A 325 -1.58 -5.88 24.71
N ARG A 326 -1.71 -5.72 26.02
CA ARG A 326 -0.63 -5.25 26.89
C ARG A 326 -0.56 -6.05 28.17
N TRP A 327 0.65 -6.23 28.68
CA TRP A 327 0.82 -6.97 29.95
C TRP A 327 2.06 -6.53 30.73
N LYS A 328 2.05 -6.82 32.02
CA LYS A 328 3.18 -6.74 32.94
C LYS A 328 3.17 -7.97 33.84
N GLN A 329 4.31 -8.64 33.94
CA GLN A 329 4.45 -9.81 34.80
C GLN A 329 4.49 -9.44 36.29
N THR A 330 5.14 -8.33 36.62
CA THR A 330 5.22 -7.79 37.99
C THR A 330 5.02 -6.28 37.98
N ALA A 331 4.78 -5.67 39.13
CA ALA A 331 4.61 -4.23 39.26
C ALA A 331 5.81 -3.45 38.72
N ASP A 332 7.01 -3.99 38.90
CA ASP A 332 8.27 -3.36 38.50
C ASP A 332 8.73 -3.74 37.07
N SER A 333 8.08 -4.70 36.40
CA SER A 333 8.43 -5.08 35.05
C SER A 333 7.99 -4.00 34.04
N LYS A 334 8.72 -3.92 32.91
CA LYS A 334 8.31 -3.07 31.80
C LYS A 334 6.97 -3.56 31.25
N GLU A 335 6.11 -2.63 30.87
CA GLU A 335 4.91 -2.96 30.10
C GLU A 335 5.33 -3.44 28.70
N LEU A 336 4.75 -4.53 28.25
CA LEU A 336 4.90 -5.08 26.92
C LEU A 336 3.57 -4.96 26.19
N ARG A 337 3.65 -4.79 24.89
CA ARG A 337 2.49 -4.68 24.00
C ARG A 337 2.71 -5.53 22.77
N GLU A 338 1.61 -6.04 22.21
CA GLU A 338 1.62 -6.85 21.02
C GLU A 338 0.37 -6.59 20.18
N TRP A 339 0.51 -6.65 18.87
CA TRP A 339 -0.55 -6.40 17.90
C TRP A 339 -0.68 -7.58 16.95
N TRP A 340 -1.91 -7.93 16.66
CA TRP A 340 -2.29 -8.97 15.73
C TRP A 340 -3.48 -8.54 14.88
N GLU A 341 -3.53 -9.01 13.65
CA GLU A 341 -4.71 -8.92 12.80
C GLU A 341 -5.47 -10.23 12.86
N ILE A 342 -6.72 -10.17 13.23
CA ILE A 342 -7.60 -11.34 13.23
C ILE A 342 -8.09 -11.56 11.81
N GLU A 343 -7.57 -12.56 11.13
CA GLU A 343 -8.00 -12.93 9.77
C GLU A 343 -9.42 -13.52 9.78
N SER A 344 -9.69 -14.35 10.76
CA SER A 344 -10.98 -15.02 10.87
C SER A 344 -11.23 -15.60 12.26
N ILE A 345 -12.49 -15.62 12.67
CA ILE A 345 -13.02 -16.45 13.76
C ILE A 345 -14.22 -17.20 13.19
N ASN A 346 -14.07 -18.49 12.89
CA ASN A 346 -15.10 -19.32 12.29
C ASN A 346 -15.08 -20.73 12.90
N ASP A 347 -16.21 -21.29 13.21
CA ASP A 347 -16.39 -22.68 13.70
C ASP A 347 -15.48 -23.04 14.88
N GLY A 348 -15.24 -22.08 15.77
CA GLY A 348 -14.35 -22.26 16.92
C GLY A 348 -12.86 -22.29 16.57
N VAL A 349 -12.48 -21.86 15.37
CA VAL A 349 -11.08 -21.65 14.96
C VAL A 349 -10.85 -20.18 14.75
N MET A 350 -9.79 -19.64 15.36
CA MET A 350 -9.31 -18.27 15.18
C MET A 350 -7.94 -18.29 14.54
N LYS A 351 -7.74 -17.40 13.56
CA LYS A 351 -6.45 -17.19 12.92
C LYS A 351 -6.01 -15.75 13.07
N TRP A 352 -4.75 -15.58 13.42
CA TRP A 352 -4.07 -14.29 13.51
C TRP A 352 -2.93 -14.20 12.51
N THR A 353 -2.63 -13.00 12.09
CA THR A 353 -1.41 -12.66 11.36
C THR A 353 -0.82 -11.36 11.93
N ALA A 354 0.47 -11.20 11.82
CA ALA A 354 1.15 -9.95 12.12
C ALA A 354 2.36 -9.79 11.21
N LEU A 355 2.48 -8.64 10.54
CA LEU A 355 3.71 -8.24 9.90
C LEU A 355 4.61 -7.60 10.98
N ARG A 356 5.78 -8.15 11.17
CA ARG A 356 6.75 -7.73 12.18
C ARG A 356 8.05 -7.27 11.55
N THR A 357 8.75 -6.36 12.23
CA THR A 357 10.05 -5.86 11.80
C THR A 357 11.13 -6.40 12.76
N ARG A 358 12.21 -6.95 12.20
CA ARG A 358 13.40 -7.36 12.96
C ARG A 358 14.31 -6.18 13.23
N ASP A 359 15.26 -6.34 14.13
CA ASP A 359 16.24 -5.30 14.49
C ASP A 359 17.09 -4.83 13.29
N ASP A 360 17.26 -5.66 12.27
CA ASP A 360 17.97 -5.33 11.03
C ASP A 360 17.10 -4.59 10.00
N GLY A 361 15.83 -4.32 10.33
CA GLY A 361 14.87 -3.63 9.47
C GLY A 361 14.16 -4.54 8.46
N THR A 362 14.48 -5.84 8.39
CA THR A 362 13.73 -6.78 7.55
C THR A 362 12.39 -7.13 8.17
N THR A 363 11.40 -7.41 7.33
CA THR A 363 10.06 -7.80 7.81
C THR A 363 9.84 -9.30 7.66
N TYR A 364 8.95 -9.84 8.48
CA TYR A 364 8.45 -11.21 8.39
C TYR A 364 7.00 -11.28 8.84
N THR A 365 6.29 -12.31 8.41
CA THR A 365 4.91 -12.55 8.80
C THR A 365 4.85 -13.63 9.87
N ALA A 366 4.32 -13.28 11.04
CA ALA A 366 3.95 -14.24 12.07
C ALA A 366 2.48 -14.65 11.88
N THR A 367 2.20 -15.94 12.02
CA THR A 367 0.82 -16.46 11.96
C THR A 367 0.53 -17.38 13.14
N PHE A 368 -0.70 -17.30 13.63
CA PHE A 368 -1.17 -18.08 14.76
C PHE A 368 -2.51 -18.73 14.42
N GLN A 369 -2.71 -19.98 14.80
CA GLN A 369 -3.99 -20.64 14.70
C GLN A 369 -4.39 -21.21 16.06
N MET A 370 -5.60 -20.90 16.48
CA MET A 370 -6.15 -21.32 17.78
C MET A 370 -7.51 -21.96 17.62
N THR A 371 -7.81 -22.86 18.54
CA THR A 371 -9.12 -23.51 18.66
C THR A 371 -9.76 -23.07 19.97
N LYS A 372 -11.04 -22.77 19.94
CA LYS A 372 -11.81 -22.42 21.13
C LYS A 372 -11.93 -23.65 22.04
N VAL A 373 -11.54 -23.49 23.29
CA VAL A 373 -11.71 -24.51 24.30
C VAL A 373 -13.19 -24.58 24.64
N LYS A 374 -13.76 -25.76 24.60
CA LYS A 374 -15.16 -26.00 25.04
C LYS A 374 -15.20 -26.04 26.56
N ASP A 375 -16.08 -25.26 27.12
CA ASP A 375 -16.40 -25.31 28.56
C ASP A 375 -16.93 -26.68 28.97
#